data_98309037ba5b11ed5977b0db2327ebfd
#
_entry.id   98309037ba5b11ed5977b0db2327ebfd
#
_cell.length_a   1.000
_cell.length_b   1.000
_cell.length_c   1.000
_cell.angle_alpha   90.00
_cell.angle_beta   90.00
_cell.angle_gamma   90.00
#
_symmetry.space_group_name_H-M   'P 1'
#
loop_
_entity.id
_entity.type
_entity.pdbx_description
1 polymer ?
#
loop_
_entity_poly.entity_id
_entity_poly.type
_entity_poly.pdbx_seq_one_letter_code
_entity_poly.pdbx_strand_id
1 'polypeptide(L)'
;MEHNGYKNGEDRWLPGALEFLSTLPETDYILILTAREPEAREKTEAFLRKHNVRWDEIKFGMPMGERILLNDTKPSGLRMSHCVECRRNEGLQGLEVVIDESL
;
A
#
# COMPACT_ATOMS: atom_id res chain seq x y z
N MET A 1 4.59 6.54 1.33
CA MET A 1 5.42 7.26 2.32
C MET A 1 6.89 7.01 2.01
N GLU A 2 7.74 7.93 2.39
CA GLU A 2 9.17 7.82 2.18
C GLU A 2 9.75 6.63 2.95
N HIS A 3 10.66 5.88 2.32
CA HIS A 3 11.32 4.76 2.97
C HIS A 3 12.15 5.24 4.15
N ASN A 4 11.89 4.68 5.34
CA ASN A 4 12.54 5.07 6.58
C ASN A 4 12.41 6.57 6.95
N GLY A 5 11.47 7.30 6.34
CA GLY A 5 11.24 8.70 6.67
C GLY A 5 10.93 8.90 8.15
N TYR A 6 10.20 7.96 8.76
CA TYR A 6 9.85 8.03 10.18
C TYR A 6 11.07 7.95 11.11
N LYS A 7 12.19 7.42 10.64
CA LYS A 7 13.43 7.34 11.42
C LYS A 7 14.20 8.66 11.41
N ASN A 8 13.91 9.52 10.43
CA ASN A 8 14.60 10.79 10.25
C ASN A 8 13.75 11.98 10.70
N GLY A 9 12.72 11.74 11.52
CA GLY A 9 11.82 12.76 12.01
C GLY A 9 10.40 12.53 11.52
N GLU A 10 9.88 13.39 10.67
CA GLU A 10 8.52 13.27 10.17
C GLU A 10 8.45 12.44 8.88
N ASP A 11 7.36 11.68 8.76
CA ASP A 11 7.03 11.03 7.50
C ASP A 11 6.67 12.05 6.44
N ARG A 12 6.95 11.72 5.19
CA ARG A 12 6.60 12.53 4.04
C ARG A 12 5.97 11.67 2.97
N TRP A 13 5.04 12.26 2.24
CA TRP A 13 4.45 11.60 1.09
C TRP A 13 5.40 11.69 -0.11
N LEU A 14 5.55 10.55 -0.80
CA LEU A 14 6.22 10.55 -2.09
C LEU A 14 5.27 11.06 -3.17
N PRO A 15 5.80 11.58 -4.30
CA PRO A 15 4.94 12.11 -5.37
C PRO A 15 3.85 11.14 -5.79
N GLY A 16 2.62 11.59 -5.81
CA GLY A 16 1.47 10.82 -6.24
C GLY A 16 0.92 9.80 -5.26
N ALA A 17 1.61 9.55 -4.14
CA ALA A 17 1.18 8.49 -3.21
C ALA A 17 -0.14 8.83 -2.53
N LEU A 18 -0.27 10.02 -1.98
CA LEU A 18 -1.51 10.43 -1.31
C LEU A 18 -2.66 10.52 -2.30
N GLU A 19 -2.41 11.07 -3.47
CA GLU A 19 -3.41 11.18 -4.52
C GLU A 19 -3.93 9.81 -4.95
N PHE A 20 -3.02 8.84 -5.15
CA PHE A 20 -3.42 7.49 -5.51
C PHE A 20 -4.27 6.85 -4.42
N LEU A 21 -3.82 6.93 -3.16
CA LEU A 21 -4.55 6.34 -2.05
C LEU A 21 -5.92 6.96 -1.85
N SER A 22 -6.06 8.26 -2.14
CA SER A 22 -7.35 8.94 -2.03
C SER A 22 -8.36 8.48 -3.08
N THR A 23 -7.91 7.90 -4.19
CA THR A 23 -8.80 7.45 -5.27
C THR A 23 -9.36 6.06 -5.05
N LEU A 24 -8.88 5.34 -4.05
CA LEU A 24 -9.33 3.96 -3.81
C LEU A 24 -10.79 3.94 -3.37
N PRO A 25 -11.65 3.13 -4.02
CA PRO A 25 -13.05 3.04 -3.63
C PRO A 25 -13.22 2.56 -2.20
N GLU A 26 -14.28 3.04 -1.53
CA GLU A 26 -14.57 2.63 -0.16
C GLU A 26 -14.90 1.14 -0.05
N THR A 27 -15.28 0.50 -1.16
CA THR A 27 -15.57 -0.92 -1.21
C THR A 27 -14.33 -1.79 -1.25
N ASP A 28 -13.16 -1.21 -1.51
CA ASP A 28 -11.91 -1.96 -1.53
C ASP A 28 -11.47 -2.28 -0.10
N TYR A 29 -11.00 -3.51 0.11
CA TYR A 29 -10.34 -3.88 1.35
C TYR A 29 -8.87 -3.53 1.23
N ILE A 30 -8.40 -2.67 2.12
CA ILE A 30 -7.03 -2.16 2.08
C ILE A 30 -6.23 -2.79 3.21
N LEU A 31 -5.26 -3.62 2.82
CA LEU A 31 -4.32 -4.22 3.74
C LEU A 31 -2.94 -3.61 3.48
N ILE A 32 -2.38 -2.99 4.51
CA ILE A 32 -1.04 -2.41 4.44
C ILE A 32 -0.06 -3.36 5.12
N LEU A 33 1.00 -3.70 4.40
CA LEU A 33 2.09 -4.51 4.93
C LEU A 33 3.35 -3.66 4.97
N THR A 34 4.03 -3.64 6.10
CA THR A 34 5.24 -2.84 6.24
C THR A 34 6.30 -3.57 7.06
N ALA A 35 7.55 -3.37 6.69
CA ALA A 35 8.68 -3.87 7.46
C ALA A 35 9.02 -2.95 8.64
N ARG A 36 8.36 -1.79 8.77
CA ARG A 36 8.55 -0.93 9.93
C ARG A 36 8.33 -1.71 11.21
N GLU A 37 9.11 -1.42 12.22
CA GLU A 37 9.01 -2.09 13.51
C GLU A 37 7.68 -1.80 14.20
N PRO A 38 7.15 -2.72 15.03
CA PRO A 38 5.89 -2.49 15.74
C PRO A 38 5.88 -1.21 16.58
N GLU A 39 7.03 -0.77 17.04
CA GLU A 39 7.18 0.46 17.82
C GLU A 39 6.84 1.70 17.02
N ALA A 40 6.88 1.62 15.69
CA ALA A 40 6.52 2.73 14.81
C ALA A 40 5.01 2.82 14.54
N ARG A 41 4.20 1.89 15.06
CA ARG A 41 2.76 1.83 14.77
C ARG A 41 2.05 3.13 15.07
N GLU A 42 2.20 3.62 16.28
CA GLU A 42 1.47 4.81 16.72
C GLU A 42 1.77 6.02 15.83
N LYS A 43 3.03 6.26 15.54
CA LYS A 43 3.47 7.36 14.69
C LYS A 43 2.99 7.20 13.26
N THR A 44 3.07 5.98 12.72
CA THR A 44 2.66 5.69 11.35
C THR A 44 1.15 5.85 11.19
N GLU A 45 0.36 5.29 12.10
CA GLU A 45 -1.10 5.41 12.04
C GLU A 45 -1.55 6.86 12.22
N ALA A 46 -0.90 7.61 13.10
CA ALA A 46 -1.21 9.02 13.30
C ALA A 46 -0.97 9.82 12.01
N PHE A 47 0.11 9.53 11.29
CA PHE A 47 0.39 10.18 10.02
C PHE A 47 -0.69 9.86 8.97
N LEU A 48 -1.09 8.59 8.88
CA LEU A 48 -2.13 8.17 7.95
C LEU A 48 -3.47 8.83 8.27
N ARG A 49 -3.85 8.90 9.56
CA ARG A 49 -5.10 9.56 9.98
C ARG A 49 -5.08 11.05 9.69
N LYS A 50 -3.96 11.69 9.91
CA LYS A 50 -3.80 13.12 9.65
C LYS A 50 -4.11 13.47 8.20
N HIS A 51 -3.81 12.57 7.28
CA HIS A 51 -4.03 12.77 5.86
C HIS A 51 -5.28 12.07 5.33
N ASN A 52 -6.14 11.58 6.24
CA ASN A 52 -7.39 10.92 5.90
C ASN A 52 -7.22 9.70 5.00
N VAL A 53 -6.12 8.97 5.18
CA VAL A 53 -5.91 7.71 4.47
C VAL A 53 -6.65 6.60 5.18
N ARG A 54 -7.47 5.87 4.43
CA ARG A 54 -8.24 4.75 4.97
C ARG A 54 -7.44 3.46 4.85
N TRP A 55 -7.54 2.61 5.85
CA TRP A 55 -7.05 1.23 5.78
C TRP A 55 -7.97 0.34 6.60
N ASP A 56 -8.04 -0.93 6.21
CA ASP A 56 -8.81 -1.94 6.95
C ASP A 56 -7.93 -2.70 7.92
N GLU A 57 -6.71 -2.99 7.51
CA GLU A 57 -5.75 -3.68 8.36
C GLU A 57 -4.33 -3.23 8.01
N ILE A 58 -3.47 -3.18 9.01
CA ILE A 58 -2.05 -2.87 8.81
C ILE A 58 -1.21 -3.83 9.66
N LYS A 59 -0.20 -4.44 9.04
CA LYS A 59 0.72 -5.35 9.72
C LYS A 59 2.12 -4.76 9.71
N PHE A 60 2.65 -4.56 10.91
CA PHE A 60 4.01 -4.09 11.14
C PHE A 60 4.96 -5.26 11.30
N GLY A 61 6.26 -4.98 11.18
CA GLY A 61 7.29 -5.98 11.43
C GLY A 61 7.31 -7.12 10.41
N MET A 62 6.83 -6.87 9.19
CA MET A 62 6.91 -7.88 8.14
C MET A 62 8.37 -8.17 7.81
N PRO A 63 8.72 -9.44 7.55
CA PRO A 63 10.08 -9.78 7.17
C PRO A 63 10.56 -9.00 5.95
N MET A 64 11.84 -8.67 5.95
CA MET A 64 12.48 -8.10 4.77
C MET A 64 12.55 -9.17 3.69
N GLY A 65 12.39 -8.77 2.45
CA GLY A 65 12.49 -9.69 1.32
C GLY A 65 11.22 -9.75 0.48
N GLU A 66 11.11 -10.80 -0.27
CA GLU A 66 10.04 -10.94 -1.25
C GLU A 66 8.68 -11.21 -0.60
N ARG A 67 7.63 -10.75 -1.26
CA ARG A 67 6.24 -11.08 -0.92
C ARG A 67 5.73 -12.03 -2.00
N ILE A 68 5.21 -13.17 -1.58
CA ILE A 68 4.70 -14.18 -2.50
C ILE A 68 3.22 -14.38 -2.23
N LEU A 69 2.40 -14.11 -3.23
CA LEU A 69 0.95 -14.29 -3.15
C LEU A 69 0.56 -15.54 -3.91
N LEU A 70 -0.10 -16.48 -3.22
CA LEU A 70 -0.69 -17.66 -3.84
C LEU A 70 -2.19 -17.43 -3.92
N ASN A 71 -2.72 -17.48 -5.11
CA ASN A 71 -4.13 -17.19 -5.34
C ASN A 71 -4.69 -18.11 -6.42
N ASP A 72 -5.97 -18.44 -6.29
CA ASP A 72 -6.63 -19.31 -7.27
C ASP A 72 -6.89 -18.58 -8.57
N THR A 73 -6.87 -19.34 -9.66
CA THR A 73 -7.33 -18.83 -10.94
C THR A 73 -8.84 -19.00 -11.05
N LYS A 74 -9.47 -18.20 -11.92
CA LYS A 74 -10.86 -18.40 -12.29
C LYS A 74 -10.98 -19.40 -13.42
N PRO A 75 -12.06 -20.24 -13.44
CA PRO A 75 -12.30 -21.15 -14.57
C PRO A 75 -12.37 -20.47 -15.92
N SER A 76 -12.79 -19.20 -15.95
CA SER A 76 -12.82 -18.39 -17.15
C SER A 76 -11.46 -17.98 -17.69
N GLY A 77 -10.39 -18.23 -16.93
CA GLY A 77 -9.05 -17.77 -17.27
C GLY A 77 -8.77 -16.32 -16.86
N LEU A 78 -9.71 -15.66 -16.19
CA LEU A 78 -9.53 -14.29 -15.74
C LEU A 78 -8.40 -14.19 -14.72
N ARG A 79 -7.53 -13.23 -14.93
CA ARG A 79 -6.41 -12.99 -14.01
C ARG A 79 -6.92 -12.36 -12.71
N MET A 80 -6.67 -13.02 -11.58
CA MET A 80 -7.21 -12.63 -10.28
C MET A 80 -6.22 -11.88 -9.39
N SER A 81 -4.95 -11.80 -9.76
CA SER A 81 -3.96 -11.07 -8.98
C SER A 81 -3.04 -10.26 -9.86
N HIS A 82 -2.72 -9.08 -9.35
CA HIS A 82 -1.83 -8.16 -10.02
C HIS A 82 -0.80 -7.66 -9.01
N CYS A 83 0.44 -7.55 -9.43
CA CYS A 83 1.49 -6.96 -8.62
C CYS A 83 2.09 -5.79 -9.39
N VAL A 84 2.15 -4.62 -8.73
CA VAL A 84 2.80 -3.44 -9.28
C VAL A 84 4.04 -3.18 -8.43
N GLU A 85 5.20 -3.21 -9.08
CA GLU A 85 6.44 -2.91 -8.39
C GLU A 85 6.79 -1.44 -8.57
N CYS A 86 6.89 -0.73 -7.45
CA CYS A 86 7.22 0.68 -7.44
C CYS A 86 8.67 0.87 -7.02
N ARG A 87 9.36 1.77 -7.69
CA ARG A 87 10.73 2.09 -7.32
C ARG A 87 10.75 2.80 -5.98
N ARG A 88 11.71 2.42 -5.14
CA ARG A 88 11.85 3.01 -3.81
C ARG A 88 12.02 4.52 -3.90
N ASN A 89 11.24 5.24 -3.09
CA ASN A 89 11.27 6.70 -2.97
C ASN A 89 10.91 7.48 -4.24
N GLU A 90 10.36 6.84 -5.27
CA GLU A 90 9.91 7.55 -6.49
C GLU A 90 8.42 7.86 -6.49
N GLY A 91 7.65 7.28 -5.57
CA GLY A 91 6.22 7.55 -5.45
C GLY A 91 5.36 6.79 -6.44
N LEU A 92 4.10 7.22 -6.56
CA LEU A 92 3.08 6.55 -7.34
C LEU A 92 2.50 7.46 -8.43
N GLN A 93 3.19 8.53 -8.78
CA GLN A 93 2.71 9.47 -9.77
C GLN A 93 2.51 8.77 -11.12
N GLY A 94 1.33 8.93 -11.69
CA GLY A 94 0.99 8.28 -12.96
C GLY A 94 0.61 6.82 -12.86
N LEU A 95 0.56 6.24 -11.65
CA LEU A 95 0.12 4.87 -11.47
C LEU A 95 -1.37 4.73 -11.77
N GLU A 96 -1.70 3.78 -12.64
CA GLU A 96 -3.07 3.41 -12.91
C GLU A 96 -3.25 1.91 -12.67
N VAL A 97 -4.33 1.56 -11.99
CA VAL A 97 -4.72 0.17 -11.78
C VAL A 97 -6.01 -0.06 -12.55
N VAL A 98 -5.94 -0.94 -13.55
CA VAL A 98 -7.11 -1.29 -14.35
C VAL A 98 -7.71 -2.58 -13.79
N ILE A 99 -8.96 -2.50 -13.39
CA ILE A 99 -9.68 -3.64 -12.84
C ILE A 99 -10.61 -4.19 -13.91
N ASP A 100 -10.52 -5.50 -14.16
CA ASP A 100 -11.41 -6.19 -15.05
C ASP A 100 -12.71 -6.50 -14.32
N GLU A 101 -13.78 -5.81 -14.70
CA GLU A 101 -15.08 -5.94 -14.05
C GLU A 101 -15.92 -7.10 -14.57
N SER A 102 -15.38 -7.89 -15.50
CA SER A 102 -16.08 -9.05 -16.05
C SER A 102 -16.13 -10.26 -15.09
N LEU A 103 -15.75 -10.05 -13.88
CA LEU A 103 -15.76 -11.07 -12.82
C LEU A 103 -17.16 -11.58 -12.49
#